data_092ca50c3df24fdc3cb25f116d33dee6
#
_entry.id   092ca50c3df24fdc3cb25f116d33dee6
#
_cell.length_a   1.000
_cell.length_b   1.000
_cell.length_c   1.000
_cell.angle_alpha   90.00
_cell.angle_beta   90.00
_cell.angle_gamma   90.00
#
_symmetry.space_group_name_H-M   'P 1'
#
loop_
_entity.id
_entity.type
_entity.pdbx_description
1 polymer ?
#
loop_
_entity_poly.entity_id
_entity_poly.type
_entity_poly.pdbx_seq_one_letter_code
_entity_poly.pdbx_strand_id
1 'polypeptide(L)'
;MASKKKELARFTAEIMDSAVDTIGGIRFTEPAVLAAYAQITAHGCTVEDLAVSDRAKKGVRPDEPWKGHAMANSISANIEGTILKVEFSVPDTRYGKILMVTADTVGGFDKIRFIPVGQGVPDKDGKVDAFKLSYVTFRSDLK
;
A
#
# COMPACT_ATOMS: atom_id res chain seq x y z
N MET A 1 -14.26 -6.47 29.05
CA MET A 1 -13.49 -5.42 28.37
C MET A 1 -12.89 -5.93 27.09
N ALA A 2 -13.11 -5.22 26.01
CA ALA A 2 -12.51 -5.62 24.75
C ALA A 2 -10.99 -5.51 24.85
N SER A 3 -10.30 -6.59 24.55
CA SER A 3 -8.86 -6.56 24.48
C SER A 3 -8.45 -5.66 23.31
N LYS A 4 -7.63 -4.68 23.58
CA LYS A 4 -7.04 -3.90 22.51
C LYS A 4 -6.09 -4.80 21.75
N LYS A 5 -6.24 -4.86 20.43
CA LYS A 5 -5.26 -5.53 19.61
C LYS A 5 -3.93 -4.83 19.82
N LYS A 6 -2.94 -5.61 20.12
CA LYS A 6 -1.61 -5.08 20.34
C LYS A 6 -1.06 -4.57 19.02
N GLU A 7 -0.48 -3.39 19.08
CA GLU A 7 0.14 -2.77 17.91
C GLU A 7 1.66 -2.95 18.02
N LEU A 8 2.28 -3.46 16.97
CA LEU A 8 3.74 -3.67 16.96
C LEU A 8 4.49 -2.40 16.60
N ALA A 9 3.93 -1.59 15.68
CA ALA A 9 4.60 -0.38 15.20
C ALA A 9 3.62 0.49 14.43
N ARG A 10 4.02 1.73 14.19
CA ARG A 10 3.37 2.65 13.25
C ARG A 10 4.41 3.23 12.32
N PHE A 11 4.03 3.47 11.08
CA PHE A 11 4.91 4.12 10.12
C PHE A 11 4.08 4.88 9.11
N THR A 12 4.72 5.85 8.44
CA THR A 12 4.10 6.60 7.35
C THR A 12 4.79 6.23 6.05
N ALA A 13 3.99 5.94 5.04
CA ALA A 13 4.48 5.55 3.72
C ALA A 13 4.01 6.55 2.67
N GLU A 14 4.89 6.88 1.73
CA GLU A 14 4.55 7.64 0.53
C GLU A 14 4.10 6.63 -0.51
N ILE A 15 2.81 6.66 -0.85
CA ILE A 15 2.21 5.63 -1.69
C ILE A 15 2.14 6.06 -3.14
N MET A 16 1.79 7.32 -3.40
CA MET A 16 1.63 7.85 -4.75
C MET A 16 2.17 9.27 -4.79
N ASP A 17 2.74 9.64 -5.93
CA ASP A 17 3.24 10.99 -6.18
C ASP A 17 2.90 11.37 -7.61
N SER A 18 2.06 12.40 -7.79
CA SER A 18 1.65 12.83 -9.13
C SER A 18 2.76 13.56 -9.90
N ALA A 19 3.88 13.88 -9.26
CA ALA A 19 4.99 14.57 -9.90
C ALA A 19 6.07 13.63 -10.44
N VAL A 20 5.99 12.32 -10.14
CA VAL A 20 7.07 11.36 -10.43
C VAL A 20 6.49 10.11 -11.08
N ASP A 21 7.21 9.57 -12.06
CA ASP A 21 6.85 8.30 -12.68
C ASP A 21 7.11 7.15 -11.70
N THR A 22 6.28 6.12 -11.77
CA THR A 22 6.50 4.88 -11.04
C THR A 22 7.65 4.10 -11.68
N ILE A 23 8.04 3.00 -11.04
CA ILE A 23 9.09 2.12 -11.57
C ILE A 23 8.75 1.63 -12.97
N GLY A 24 7.48 1.40 -13.26
CA GLY A 24 7.02 0.94 -14.58
C GLY A 24 6.88 2.04 -15.63
N GLY A 25 7.29 3.26 -15.33
CA GLY A 25 7.15 4.37 -16.26
C GLY A 25 5.75 4.95 -16.35
N ILE A 26 4.89 4.61 -15.40
CA ILE A 26 3.51 5.09 -15.33
C ILE A 26 3.46 6.28 -14.36
N ARG A 27 2.68 7.29 -14.70
CA ARG A 27 2.47 8.43 -13.81
C ARG A 27 1.00 8.51 -13.40
N PHE A 28 0.76 8.54 -12.09
CA PHE A 28 -0.57 8.85 -11.57
C PHE A 28 -0.77 10.36 -11.62
N THR A 29 -1.87 10.79 -12.23
CA THR A 29 -2.19 12.22 -12.26
C THR A 29 -2.78 12.66 -10.92
N GLU A 30 -2.93 13.97 -10.74
CA GLU A 30 -3.56 14.49 -9.53
C GLU A 30 -4.95 13.90 -9.28
N PRO A 31 -5.85 13.79 -10.27
CA PRO A 31 -7.14 13.14 -10.05
C PRO A 31 -7.03 11.70 -9.55
N ALA A 32 -6.04 10.92 -10.04
CA ALA A 32 -5.84 9.55 -9.58
C ALA A 32 -5.38 9.52 -8.12
N VAL A 33 -4.49 10.41 -7.74
CA VAL A 33 -4.01 10.52 -6.35
C VAL A 33 -5.16 10.94 -5.41
N LEU A 34 -5.98 11.90 -5.84
CA LEU A 34 -7.14 12.33 -5.07
C LEU A 34 -8.18 11.22 -4.91
N ALA A 35 -8.39 10.41 -5.96
CA ALA A 35 -9.30 9.27 -5.89
C ALA A 35 -8.83 8.22 -4.89
N ALA A 36 -7.53 7.92 -4.89
CA ALA A 36 -6.95 6.99 -3.93
C ALA A 36 -7.06 7.52 -2.49
N TYR A 37 -6.79 8.81 -2.30
CA TYR A 37 -6.94 9.46 -1.01
C TYR A 37 -8.38 9.35 -0.50
N ALA A 38 -9.37 9.60 -1.35
CA ALA A 38 -10.78 9.51 -0.98
C ALA A 38 -11.16 8.07 -0.59
N GLN A 39 -10.67 7.08 -1.32
CA GLN A 39 -10.93 5.68 -1.02
C GLN A 39 -10.34 5.27 0.33
N ILE A 40 -9.11 5.68 0.61
CA ILE A 40 -8.46 5.36 1.88
C ILE A 40 -9.20 6.02 3.04
N THR A 41 -9.61 7.27 2.87
CA THR A 41 -10.36 8.01 3.89
C THR A 41 -11.71 7.34 4.18
N ALA A 42 -12.39 6.85 3.14
CA ALA A 42 -13.71 6.26 3.28
C ALA A 42 -13.68 4.81 3.76
N HIS A 43 -12.72 4.02 3.29
CA HIS A 43 -12.72 2.57 3.48
C HIS A 43 -11.44 2.02 4.10
N GLY A 44 -10.39 2.83 4.19
CA GLY A 44 -9.08 2.37 4.60
C GLY A 44 -8.38 1.57 3.52
N CYS A 45 -7.14 1.16 3.80
CA CYS A 45 -6.41 0.22 2.96
C CYS A 45 -5.46 -0.59 3.81
N THR A 46 -4.93 -1.66 3.25
CA THR A 46 -4.02 -2.57 3.93
C THR A 46 -2.71 -2.66 3.17
N VAL A 47 -1.67 -3.07 3.89
CA VAL A 47 -0.42 -3.51 3.26
C VAL A 47 -0.46 -5.03 3.22
N GLU A 48 -0.22 -5.61 2.04
CA GLU A 48 -0.27 -7.05 1.83
C GLU A 48 0.85 -7.49 0.91
N ASP A 49 1.26 -8.72 1.07
CA ASP A 49 2.26 -9.32 0.19
C ASP A 49 1.60 -9.66 -1.16
N LEU A 50 2.26 -9.31 -2.26
CA LEU A 50 1.79 -9.61 -3.61
C LEU A 50 2.18 -11.03 -4.03
N ALA A 51 1.98 -12.02 -3.20
CA ALA A 51 2.34 -13.41 -3.48
C ALA A 51 1.39 -14.00 -4.55
N VAL A 52 1.65 -13.70 -5.82
CA VAL A 52 0.74 -14.00 -6.94
C VAL A 52 0.39 -15.48 -7.01
N SER A 53 1.39 -16.36 -6.89
CA SER A 53 1.14 -17.81 -6.97
C SER A 53 0.30 -18.31 -5.79
N ASP A 54 0.53 -17.79 -4.59
CA ASP A 54 -0.22 -18.19 -3.41
C ASP A 54 -1.65 -17.65 -3.48
N ARG A 55 -1.82 -16.42 -3.96
CA ARG A 55 -3.14 -15.83 -4.18
C ARG A 55 -3.94 -16.68 -5.16
N ALA A 56 -3.34 -17.08 -6.28
CA ALA A 56 -4.00 -17.89 -7.29
C ALA A 56 -4.47 -19.23 -6.72
N LYS A 57 -3.65 -19.87 -5.90
CA LYS A 57 -4.01 -21.15 -5.25
C LYS A 57 -5.20 -21.00 -4.32
N LYS A 58 -5.40 -19.81 -3.73
CA LYS A 58 -6.52 -19.55 -2.82
C LYS A 58 -7.69 -18.85 -3.51
N GLY A 59 -7.64 -18.69 -4.83
CA GLY A 59 -8.70 -18.04 -5.57
C GLY A 59 -8.72 -16.51 -5.41
N VAL A 60 -7.64 -15.93 -4.94
CA VAL A 60 -7.51 -14.47 -4.76
C VAL A 60 -6.82 -13.88 -5.98
N ARG A 61 -7.45 -12.90 -6.62
CA ARG A 61 -6.84 -12.23 -7.78
C ARG A 61 -5.68 -11.35 -7.35
N PRO A 62 -4.70 -11.12 -8.23
CA PRO A 62 -3.56 -10.26 -7.88
C PRO A 62 -3.95 -8.83 -7.49
N ASP A 63 -5.10 -8.34 -7.98
CA ASP A 63 -5.56 -6.97 -7.75
C ASP A 63 -6.66 -6.86 -6.69
N GLU A 64 -6.92 -7.93 -5.91
CA GLU A 64 -7.92 -7.85 -4.84
C GLU A 64 -7.29 -8.06 -3.46
N PRO A 65 -7.86 -7.42 -2.42
CA PRO A 65 -7.36 -7.62 -1.05
C PRO A 65 -7.52 -9.07 -0.61
N TRP A 66 -6.52 -9.58 0.10
CA TRP A 66 -6.55 -10.94 0.64
C TRP A 66 -6.99 -10.87 2.10
N LYS A 67 -8.25 -11.17 2.31
CA LYS A 67 -8.87 -11.06 3.63
C LYS A 67 -8.11 -11.89 4.66
N GLY A 68 -7.80 -11.26 5.78
CA GLY A 68 -7.09 -11.92 6.88
C GLY A 68 -5.58 -11.92 6.74
N HIS A 69 -5.02 -11.35 5.67
CA HIS A 69 -3.58 -11.35 5.41
C HIS A 69 -2.97 -9.95 5.48
N ALA A 70 -3.64 -9.01 6.10
CA ALA A 70 -3.12 -7.64 6.24
C ALA A 70 -1.89 -7.62 7.14
N MET A 71 -0.81 -7.07 6.62
CA MET A 71 0.44 -6.86 7.35
C MET A 71 0.43 -5.53 8.09
N ALA A 72 -0.36 -4.58 7.62
CA ALA A 72 -0.60 -3.30 8.25
C ALA A 72 -1.94 -2.76 7.80
N ASN A 73 -2.53 -1.90 8.62
CA ASN A 73 -3.82 -1.27 8.33
C ASN A 73 -3.67 0.24 8.38
N SER A 74 -4.30 0.94 7.45
CA SER A 74 -4.24 2.40 7.43
C SER A 74 -4.94 2.99 8.65
N ILE A 75 -4.36 4.05 9.18
CA ILE A 75 -4.94 4.83 10.28
C ILE A 75 -5.44 6.15 9.73
N SER A 76 -4.64 6.81 8.91
CA SER A 76 -4.95 8.12 8.36
C SER A 76 -4.21 8.31 7.04
N ALA A 77 -4.68 9.28 6.26
CA ALA A 77 -4.05 9.64 5.00
C ALA A 77 -4.06 11.14 4.85
N ASN A 78 -3.04 11.70 4.20
CA ASN A 78 -3.03 13.10 3.82
C ASN A 78 -2.22 13.30 2.56
N ILE A 79 -2.44 14.43 1.91
CA ILE A 79 -1.70 14.81 0.72
C ILE A 79 -0.82 16.00 1.09
N GLU A 80 0.50 15.84 0.87
CA GLU A 80 1.46 16.92 1.05
C GLU A 80 2.04 17.26 -0.32
N GLY A 81 1.64 18.41 -0.87
CA GLY A 81 2.03 18.77 -2.22
C GLY A 81 1.46 17.79 -3.23
N THR A 82 2.33 17.02 -3.89
CA THR A 82 1.93 16.02 -4.89
C THR A 82 1.91 14.59 -4.34
N ILE A 83 2.23 14.42 -3.05
CA ILE A 83 2.48 13.10 -2.45
C ILE A 83 1.33 12.69 -1.57
N LEU A 84 0.82 11.47 -1.80
CA LEU A 84 -0.15 10.83 -0.91
C LEU A 84 0.61 10.03 0.15
N LYS A 85 0.48 10.45 1.39
CA LYS A 85 1.09 9.76 2.54
C LYS A 85 0.02 9.08 3.35
N VAL A 86 0.31 7.87 3.79
CA VAL A 86 -0.62 7.08 4.62
C VAL A 86 0.11 6.59 5.85
N GLU A 87 -0.49 6.82 7.00
CA GLU A 87 -0.01 6.26 8.27
C GLU A 87 -0.63 4.89 8.47
N PHE A 88 0.21 3.91 8.73
CA PHE A 88 -0.19 2.52 8.95
C PHE A 88 0.13 2.05 10.36
N SER A 89 -0.73 1.17 10.87
CA SER A 89 -0.50 0.45 12.12
C SER A 89 -0.21 -1.02 11.79
N VAL A 90 0.84 -1.56 12.39
CA VAL A 90 1.23 -2.96 12.20
C VAL A 90 0.61 -3.77 13.35
N PRO A 91 -0.32 -4.69 13.05
CA PRO A 91 -0.98 -5.47 14.09
C PRO A 91 -0.08 -6.58 14.64
N ASP A 92 -0.35 -7.01 15.86
CA ASP A 92 0.35 -8.16 16.47
C ASP A 92 -0.26 -9.45 15.94
N THR A 93 0.04 -9.74 14.68
CA THR A 93 -0.40 -10.94 13.96
C THR A 93 0.81 -11.55 13.27
N ARG A 94 0.62 -12.77 12.77
CA ARG A 94 1.65 -13.44 11.98
C ARG A 94 2.14 -12.56 10.82
N TYR A 95 1.20 -11.93 10.10
CA TYR A 95 1.55 -11.12 8.93
C TYR A 95 2.18 -9.79 9.34
N GLY A 96 1.72 -9.19 10.43
CA GLY A 96 2.37 -8.00 10.97
C GLY A 96 3.81 -8.26 11.40
N LYS A 97 4.05 -9.42 12.01
CA LYS A 97 5.41 -9.81 12.40
C LYS A 97 6.33 -10.01 11.22
N ILE A 98 5.80 -10.53 10.11
CA ILE A 98 6.58 -10.66 8.87
C ILE A 98 7.02 -9.28 8.37
N LEU A 99 6.13 -8.31 8.39
CA LEU A 99 6.49 -6.95 7.98
C LEU A 99 7.53 -6.35 8.91
N MET A 100 7.43 -6.60 10.22
CA MET A 100 8.44 -6.13 11.19
C MET A 100 9.82 -6.71 10.89
N VAL A 101 9.89 -8.00 10.60
CA VAL A 101 11.15 -8.66 10.25
C VAL A 101 11.72 -8.07 8.95
N THR A 102 10.85 -7.82 7.97
CA THR A 102 11.27 -7.19 6.71
C THR A 102 11.87 -5.80 6.97
N ALA A 103 11.22 -5.00 7.78
CA ALA A 103 11.71 -3.66 8.11
C ALA A 103 13.06 -3.73 8.82
N ASP A 104 13.20 -4.61 9.80
CA ASP A 104 14.47 -4.79 10.51
C ASP A 104 15.59 -5.23 9.55
N THR A 105 15.29 -6.13 8.63
CA THR A 105 16.27 -6.66 7.69
C THR A 105 16.83 -5.58 6.76
N VAL A 106 15.98 -4.64 6.34
CA VAL A 106 16.41 -3.58 5.39
C VAL A 106 16.86 -2.30 6.08
N GLY A 107 16.68 -2.20 7.40
CA GLY A 107 17.14 -1.03 8.16
C GLY A 107 16.08 0.00 8.49
N GLY A 108 14.81 -0.32 8.34
CA GLY A 108 13.69 0.54 8.72
C GLY A 108 12.59 0.59 7.68
N PHE A 109 11.42 1.07 8.08
CA PHE A 109 10.28 1.21 7.16
C PHE A 109 10.56 2.19 6.03
N ASP A 110 11.40 3.19 6.26
CA ASP A 110 11.78 4.17 5.24
C ASP A 110 12.66 3.58 4.14
N LYS A 111 13.16 2.36 4.32
CA LYS A 111 13.92 1.63 3.30
C LYS A 111 13.05 0.69 2.49
N ILE A 112 11.78 0.59 2.81
CA ILE A 112 10.81 -0.23 2.07
C ILE A 112 10.08 0.68 1.10
N ARG A 113 9.95 0.24 -0.14
CA ARG A 113 9.14 0.94 -1.12
C ARG A 113 7.72 0.37 -1.09
N PHE A 114 6.75 1.21 -0.76
CA PHE A 114 5.34 0.82 -0.76
C PHE A 114 4.72 1.20 -2.10
N ILE A 115 3.92 0.30 -2.65
CA ILE A 115 3.41 0.40 -4.01
C ILE A 115 1.90 0.19 -3.99
N PRO A 116 1.12 1.11 -4.58
CA PRO A 116 -0.33 0.91 -4.67
C PRO A 116 -0.66 -0.19 -5.68
N VAL A 117 -1.59 -1.05 -5.34
CA VAL A 117 -2.11 -2.09 -6.23
C VAL A 117 -3.58 -1.82 -6.46
N GLY A 118 -4.00 -1.81 -7.71
CA GLY A 118 -5.38 -1.54 -8.05
C GLY A 118 -5.60 -1.57 -9.54
N GLN A 119 -6.67 -0.93 -9.96
CA GLN A 119 -7.09 -0.90 -11.36
C GLN A 119 -7.03 0.51 -11.91
N GLY A 120 -6.32 0.67 -13.01
CA GLY A 120 -6.22 1.91 -13.75
C GLY A 120 -5.66 1.60 -15.12
N VAL A 121 -6.07 2.37 -16.11
CA VAL A 121 -5.61 2.19 -17.48
C VAL A 121 -4.76 3.41 -17.84
N PRO A 122 -3.47 3.22 -18.14
CA PRO A 122 -2.65 4.33 -18.60
C PRO A 122 -3.07 4.76 -20.01
N ASP A 123 -3.00 6.06 -20.25
CA ASP A 123 -3.21 6.59 -21.59
C ASP A 123 -1.95 6.38 -22.45
N LYS A 124 -1.96 6.91 -23.66
CA LYS A 124 -0.83 6.77 -24.59
C LYS A 124 0.47 7.37 -24.06
N ASP A 125 0.38 8.31 -23.11
CA ASP A 125 1.54 8.96 -22.50
C ASP A 125 1.95 8.30 -21.18
N GLY A 126 1.31 7.19 -20.82
CA GLY A 126 1.59 6.49 -19.57
C GLY A 126 0.97 7.12 -18.33
N LYS A 127 0.00 8.02 -18.50
CA LYS A 127 -0.66 8.69 -17.38
C LYS A 127 -1.95 7.97 -17.01
N VAL A 128 -2.17 7.81 -15.71
CA VAL A 128 -3.38 7.19 -15.15
C VAL A 128 -4.18 8.29 -14.46
N ASP A 129 -5.36 8.63 -15.01
CA ASP A 129 -6.24 9.67 -14.47
C ASP A 129 -7.27 9.12 -13.49
N ALA A 130 -7.63 7.86 -13.64
CA ALA A 130 -8.59 7.20 -12.75
C ALA A 130 -7.97 5.93 -12.21
N PHE A 131 -7.98 5.77 -10.90
CA PHE A 131 -7.35 4.63 -10.25
C PHE A 131 -8.22 4.17 -9.09
N LYS A 132 -8.54 2.88 -9.08
CA LYS A 132 -9.23 2.24 -7.98
C LYS A 132 -8.23 1.45 -7.17
N LEU A 133 -7.92 1.94 -5.97
CA LEU A 133 -6.96 1.30 -5.08
C LEU A 133 -7.58 0.06 -4.46
N SER A 134 -6.87 -1.07 -4.50
CA SER A 134 -7.26 -2.31 -3.85
C SER A 134 -6.51 -2.51 -2.54
N TYR A 135 -5.20 -2.42 -2.58
CA TYR A 135 -4.34 -2.53 -1.39
C TYR A 135 -2.97 -1.96 -1.72
N VAL A 136 -2.09 -1.95 -0.73
CA VAL A 136 -0.71 -1.53 -0.91
C VAL A 136 0.19 -2.75 -0.74
N THR A 137 1.13 -2.94 -1.63
CA THR A 137 2.18 -3.95 -1.47
C THR A 137 3.52 -3.27 -1.23
N PHE A 138 4.58 -4.04 -1.14
CA PHE A 138 5.89 -3.47 -0.85
C PHE A 138 6.98 -4.23 -1.58
N ARG A 139 8.11 -3.54 -1.76
CA ARG A 139 9.33 -4.12 -2.29
C ARG A 139 10.48 -3.74 -1.36
N SER A 140 11.19 -4.73 -0.90
CA SER A 140 12.34 -4.56 -0.01
C SER A 140 13.67 -4.79 -0.71
N ASP A 141 13.62 -5.19 -1.98
CA ASP A 141 14.81 -5.47 -2.78
C ASP A 141 15.33 -4.25 -3.53
N LEU A 142 14.66 -3.13 -3.43
CA LEU A 142 15.05 -1.89 -4.10
C LEU A 142 15.91 -1.04 -3.17
N LYS A 143 16.97 -0.60 -3.71
CA LYS A 143 17.91 0.27 -3.01
C LYS A 143 17.83 1.67 -3.56
#